data_b2b6b362271935fd91ce7b58d63d25e0
#
_entry.id   b2b6b362271935fd91ce7b58d63d25e0
#
_cell.length_a   1.000
_cell.length_b   1.000
_cell.length_c   1.000
_cell.angle_alpha   90.00
_cell.angle_beta   90.00
_cell.angle_gamma   90.00
#
_symmetry.space_group_name_H-M   'P 1'
#
loop_
_entity.id
_entity.type
_entity.pdbx_description
1 polymer ?
#
loop_
_entity_poly.entity_id
_entity_poly.type
_entity_poly.pdbx_seq_one_letter_code
_entity_poly.pdbx_strand_id
1 'polypeptide(L)'
;MQWTREYIAKEPSFRTFETHISTIENNVEINPSLCVEVSKSLTEALCKTILTNQNATYKDDISFNGLVKQTLEHLIKQTGKEIVGLSELCRRISAIAQSIAEIRNNAGFASHGLDVLHPQIDKSLSLLIYKTTDVLCGFILHFYFSYAHHANQRLIYQDCECFNNWFDEENPLEVGGVHLSASEALYNLDYQAYKANYIDYLEFLLEMNEQ
;
A
#
# COMPACT_ATOMS: atom_id res chain seq x y z
N MET A 1 10.61 -1.06 -12.11
CA MET A 1 9.52 -1.04 -11.08
C MET A 1 8.87 0.33 -11.03
N GLN A 2 8.21 0.69 -12.12
CA GLN A 2 7.68 2.04 -12.27
C GLN A 2 6.50 2.32 -11.33
N TRP A 3 5.55 1.40 -11.26
CA TRP A 3 4.36 1.60 -10.44
C TRP A 3 4.68 1.70 -8.94
N THR A 4 5.53 0.83 -8.43
CA THR A 4 6.02 0.91 -7.05
C THR A 4 6.73 2.24 -6.80
N ARG A 5 7.60 2.69 -7.71
CA ARG A 5 8.39 3.92 -7.59
C ARG A 5 7.51 5.17 -7.54
N GLU A 6 6.44 5.23 -8.34
CA GLU A 6 5.47 6.34 -8.33
C GLU A 6 4.84 6.56 -6.96
N TYR A 7 4.63 5.48 -6.19
CA TYR A 7 4.06 5.59 -4.85
C TYR A 7 5.09 5.87 -3.77
N ILE A 8 6.25 5.23 -3.78
CA ILE A 8 7.26 5.49 -2.75
C ILE A 8 7.81 6.92 -2.82
N ALA A 9 7.70 7.59 -3.97
CA ALA A 9 8.09 8.99 -4.11
C ALA A 9 7.18 9.96 -3.35
N LYS A 10 5.92 9.56 -3.05
CA LYS A 10 4.92 10.40 -2.38
C LYS A 10 5.18 10.60 -0.89
N GLU A 11 5.90 9.67 -0.26
CA GLU A 11 6.12 9.67 1.18
C GLU A 11 7.62 9.53 1.50
N PRO A 12 8.23 10.49 2.21
CA PRO A 12 9.67 10.45 2.53
C PRO A 12 10.13 9.17 3.22
N SER A 13 9.32 8.60 4.11
CA SER A 13 9.64 7.37 4.83
C SER A 13 9.76 6.14 3.93
N PHE A 14 9.09 6.14 2.77
CA PHE A 14 9.15 5.05 1.79
C PHE A 14 10.33 5.18 0.81
N ARG A 15 10.99 6.33 0.74
CA ARG A 15 12.14 6.54 -0.18
C ARG A 15 13.31 5.60 0.10
N THR A 16 13.43 5.07 1.30
CA THR A 16 14.45 4.08 1.66
C THR A 16 14.36 2.81 0.80
N PHE A 17 13.18 2.51 0.25
CA PHE A 17 12.96 1.35 -0.62
C PHE A 17 13.54 1.50 -2.02
N GLU A 18 13.95 2.71 -2.43
CA GLU A 18 14.59 2.93 -3.73
C GLU A 18 15.84 2.08 -3.93
N THR A 19 16.59 1.82 -2.86
CA THR A 19 17.76 0.93 -2.91
C THR A 19 17.37 -0.49 -3.29
N HIS A 20 16.25 -1.01 -2.75
CA HIS A 20 15.74 -2.33 -3.11
C HIS A 20 15.31 -2.37 -4.57
N ILE A 21 14.55 -1.35 -5.02
CA ILE A 21 14.08 -1.25 -6.40
C ILE A 21 15.24 -1.23 -7.38
N SER A 22 16.24 -0.38 -7.15
CA SER A 22 17.41 -0.27 -7.99
C SER A 22 18.22 -1.58 -8.00
N THR A 23 18.33 -2.27 -6.85
CA THR A 23 18.98 -3.58 -6.76
C THR A 23 18.24 -4.63 -7.58
N ILE A 24 16.91 -4.69 -7.50
CA ILE A 24 16.10 -5.61 -8.28
C ILE A 24 16.32 -5.35 -9.78
N GLU A 25 16.14 -4.11 -10.24
CA GLU A 25 16.24 -3.74 -11.65
C GLU A 25 17.61 -4.06 -12.25
N ASN A 26 18.67 -3.78 -11.52
CA ASN A 26 20.04 -4.04 -11.97
C ASN A 26 20.40 -5.53 -12.02
N ASN A 27 19.64 -6.39 -11.34
CA ASN A 27 20.00 -7.81 -11.20
C ASN A 27 19.08 -8.79 -11.94
N VAL A 28 18.08 -8.31 -12.67
CA VAL A 28 17.12 -9.17 -13.42
C VAL A 28 17.85 -10.18 -14.32
N GLU A 29 18.90 -9.73 -15.01
CA GLU A 29 19.68 -10.55 -15.95
C GLU A 29 21.07 -10.90 -15.43
N ILE A 30 21.66 -10.04 -14.59
CA ILE A 30 23.03 -10.17 -14.12
C ILE A 30 23.11 -11.19 -12.99
N ASN A 31 22.18 -11.09 -12.04
CA ASN A 31 22.11 -12.00 -10.88
C ASN A 31 20.63 -12.30 -10.56
N PRO A 32 19.98 -13.23 -11.31
CA PRO A 32 18.58 -13.59 -11.13
C PRO A 32 18.22 -13.99 -9.69
N SER A 33 19.09 -14.71 -9.01
CA SER A 33 18.86 -15.13 -7.63
C SER A 33 18.81 -13.96 -6.66
N LEU A 34 19.68 -12.96 -6.82
CA LEU A 34 19.63 -11.74 -6.01
C LEU A 34 18.38 -10.90 -6.32
N CYS A 35 17.97 -10.83 -7.59
CA CYS A 35 16.74 -10.16 -7.98
C CYS A 35 15.53 -10.76 -7.23
N VAL A 36 15.40 -12.07 -7.18
CA VAL A 36 14.31 -12.77 -6.48
C VAL A 36 14.39 -12.57 -4.96
N GLU A 37 15.57 -12.64 -4.39
CA GLU A 37 15.80 -12.42 -2.96
C GLU A 37 15.35 -11.03 -2.54
N VAL A 38 15.80 -9.99 -3.25
CA VAL A 38 15.47 -8.60 -2.94
C VAL A 38 14.00 -8.28 -3.24
N SER A 39 13.40 -8.93 -4.25
CA SER A 39 11.98 -8.81 -4.56
C SER A 39 11.10 -9.25 -3.39
N LYS A 40 11.43 -10.41 -2.78
CA LYS A 40 10.74 -10.87 -1.56
C LYS A 40 10.99 -9.90 -0.41
N SER A 41 12.23 -9.48 -0.18
CA SER A 41 12.60 -8.58 0.92
C SER A 41 11.88 -7.22 0.82
N LEU A 42 11.79 -6.64 -0.38
CA LEU A 42 11.05 -5.41 -0.62
C LEU A 42 9.57 -5.55 -0.25
N THR A 43 8.92 -6.60 -0.77
CA THR A 43 7.50 -6.84 -0.51
C THR A 43 7.24 -7.04 0.99
N GLU A 44 8.09 -7.81 1.66
CA GLU A 44 8.01 -8.04 3.10
C GLU A 44 8.17 -6.75 3.91
N ALA A 45 9.18 -5.94 3.59
CA ALA A 45 9.45 -4.69 4.27
C ALA A 45 8.33 -3.67 4.05
N LEU A 46 7.76 -3.57 2.84
CA LEU A 46 6.60 -2.73 2.54
C LEU A 46 5.38 -3.15 3.36
N CYS A 47 5.05 -4.44 3.39
CA CYS A 47 3.92 -4.94 4.16
C CYS A 47 4.07 -4.64 5.67
N LYS A 48 5.23 -4.89 6.24
CA LYS A 48 5.52 -4.59 7.66
C LYS A 48 5.41 -3.09 7.94
N THR A 49 5.99 -2.24 7.09
CA THR A 49 5.92 -0.78 7.25
C THR A 49 4.47 -0.30 7.21
N ILE A 50 3.66 -0.79 6.26
CA ILE A 50 2.26 -0.41 6.14
C ILE A 50 1.47 -0.84 7.39
N LEU A 51 1.60 -2.08 7.85
CA LEU A 51 0.89 -2.55 9.04
C LEU A 51 1.31 -1.76 10.28
N THR A 52 2.61 -1.47 10.45
CA THR A 52 3.11 -0.64 11.55
C THR A 52 2.53 0.78 11.50
N ASN A 53 2.53 1.43 10.33
CA ASN A 53 1.95 2.76 10.15
C ASN A 53 0.43 2.78 10.42
N GLN A 54 -0.23 1.63 10.25
CA GLN A 54 -1.66 1.47 10.51
C GLN A 54 -1.95 1.00 11.95
N ASN A 55 -0.94 0.92 12.82
CA ASN A 55 -1.05 0.35 14.18
C ASN A 55 -1.67 -1.06 14.20
N ALA A 56 -1.50 -1.81 13.11
CA ALA A 56 -1.96 -3.18 12.99
C ALA A 56 -0.85 -4.14 13.44
N THR A 57 -1.21 -5.05 14.34
CA THR A 57 -0.27 -6.05 14.86
C THR A 57 -0.17 -7.25 13.91
N TYR A 58 1.02 -7.81 13.80
CA TYR A 58 1.27 -9.08 13.13
C TYR A 58 2.23 -9.94 13.98
N LYS A 59 2.23 -11.26 13.75
CA LYS A 59 3.11 -12.16 14.48
C LYS A 59 4.52 -12.10 13.92
N ASP A 60 5.54 -12.19 14.78
CA ASP A 60 6.95 -12.17 14.36
C ASP A 60 7.33 -13.34 13.42
N ASP A 61 6.69 -14.50 13.61
CA ASP A 61 6.88 -15.72 12.82
C ASP A 61 5.92 -15.86 11.63
N ILE A 62 5.19 -14.79 11.28
CA ILE A 62 4.25 -14.82 10.16
C ILE A 62 4.94 -15.20 8.85
N SER A 63 4.36 -16.15 8.12
CA SER A 63 4.87 -16.52 6.80
C SER A 63 4.72 -15.37 5.79
N PHE A 64 5.58 -15.32 4.78
CA PHE A 64 5.57 -14.25 3.78
C PHE A 64 4.20 -14.09 3.10
N ASN A 65 3.58 -15.19 2.66
CA ASN A 65 2.23 -15.13 2.09
C ASN A 65 1.16 -14.73 3.11
N GLY A 66 1.32 -15.14 4.36
CA GLY A 66 0.45 -14.72 5.46
C GLY A 66 0.53 -13.21 5.71
N LEU A 67 1.74 -12.65 5.67
CA LEU A 67 1.97 -11.22 5.81
C LEU A 67 1.32 -10.42 4.67
N VAL A 68 1.55 -10.83 3.42
CA VAL A 68 0.92 -10.20 2.24
C VAL A 68 -0.61 -10.28 2.33
N LYS A 69 -1.15 -11.45 2.69
CA LYS A 69 -2.58 -11.65 2.88
C LYS A 69 -3.14 -10.72 3.95
N GLN A 70 -2.52 -10.69 5.12
CA GLN A 70 -2.95 -9.84 6.23
C GLN A 70 -2.92 -8.35 5.86
N THR A 71 -1.88 -7.89 5.15
CA THR A 71 -1.77 -6.51 4.68
C THR A 71 -2.91 -6.16 3.73
N LEU A 72 -3.17 -7.01 2.73
CA LEU A 72 -4.25 -6.79 1.77
C LEU A 72 -5.63 -6.79 2.44
N GLU A 73 -5.91 -7.76 3.33
CA GLU A 73 -7.17 -7.82 4.09
C GLU A 73 -7.36 -6.57 4.97
N HIS A 74 -6.27 -6.08 5.59
CA HIS A 74 -6.32 -4.85 6.38
C HIS A 74 -6.67 -3.65 5.50
N LEU A 75 -5.98 -3.47 4.37
CA LEU A 75 -6.20 -2.36 3.45
C LEU A 75 -7.61 -2.38 2.83
N ILE A 76 -8.13 -3.58 2.46
CA ILE A 76 -9.49 -3.71 1.94
C ILE A 76 -10.52 -3.23 2.97
N LYS A 77 -10.35 -3.58 4.23
CA LYS A 77 -11.25 -3.12 5.30
C LYS A 77 -11.28 -1.59 5.42
N GLN A 78 -10.17 -0.93 5.13
CA GLN A 78 -10.08 0.53 5.17
C GLN A 78 -10.84 1.21 4.02
N THR A 79 -11.15 0.49 2.93
CA THR A 79 -11.96 1.08 1.84
C THR A 79 -13.40 1.37 2.27
N GLY A 80 -13.91 0.69 3.29
CA GLY A 80 -15.32 0.79 3.72
C GLY A 80 -16.33 0.32 2.69
N LYS A 81 -15.89 -0.17 1.54
CA LYS A 81 -16.73 -0.57 0.39
C LYS A 81 -16.58 -2.06 0.10
N GLU A 82 -17.66 -2.70 -0.31
CA GLU A 82 -17.60 -4.05 -0.86
C GLU A 82 -17.29 -3.96 -2.36
N ILE A 83 -16.04 -4.30 -2.72
CA ILE A 83 -15.61 -4.36 -4.12
C ILE A 83 -15.73 -5.79 -4.60
N VAL A 84 -16.63 -6.02 -5.56
CA VAL A 84 -16.90 -7.37 -6.10
C VAL A 84 -15.63 -8.01 -6.65
N GLY A 85 -15.32 -9.21 -6.18
CA GLY A 85 -14.17 -9.99 -6.63
C GLY A 85 -12.82 -9.60 -5.99
N LEU A 86 -12.74 -8.49 -5.23
CA LEU A 86 -11.48 -8.03 -4.64
C LEU A 86 -10.89 -9.04 -3.66
N SER A 87 -11.71 -9.61 -2.77
CA SER A 87 -11.25 -10.61 -1.80
C SER A 87 -10.67 -11.85 -2.47
N GLU A 88 -11.29 -12.34 -3.56
CA GLU A 88 -10.78 -13.48 -4.33
C GLU A 88 -9.48 -13.11 -5.06
N LEU A 89 -9.40 -11.91 -5.63
CA LEU A 89 -8.16 -11.41 -6.25
C LEU A 89 -7.02 -11.37 -5.23
N CYS A 90 -7.25 -10.83 -4.04
CA CYS A 90 -6.23 -10.78 -2.98
C CYS A 90 -5.78 -12.15 -2.51
N ARG A 91 -6.70 -13.13 -2.45
CA ARG A 91 -6.36 -14.52 -2.16
C ARG A 91 -5.41 -15.11 -3.21
N ARG A 92 -5.66 -14.83 -4.50
CA ARG A 92 -4.78 -15.28 -5.61
C ARG A 92 -3.44 -14.56 -5.61
N ILE A 93 -3.42 -13.27 -5.32
CA ILE A 93 -2.17 -12.48 -5.14
C ILE A 93 -1.33 -13.07 -4.01
N SER A 94 -1.93 -13.44 -2.89
CA SER A 94 -1.21 -14.09 -1.79
C SER A 94 -0.61 -15.46 -2.19
N ALA A 95 -1.28 -16.21 -3.08
CA ALA A 95 -0.74 -17.45 -3.63
C ALA A 95 0.46 -17.19 -4.57
N ILE A 96 0.45 -16.10 -5.33
CA ILE A 96 1.61 -15.68 -6.15
C ILE A 96 2.79 -15.32 -5.23
N ALA A 97 2.56 -14.59 -4.16
CA ALA A 97 3.59 -14.28 -3.16
C ALA A 97 4.19 -15.58 -2.57
N GLN A 98 3.37 -16.60 -2.29
CA GLN A 98 3.84 -17.90 -1.85
C GLN A 98 4.78 -18.55 -2.88
N SER A 99 4.42 -18.54 -4.16
CA SER A 99 5.26 -19.09 -5.23
C SER A 99 6.61 -18.38 -5.33
N ILE A 100 6.64 -17.05 -5.18
CA ILE A 100 7.91 -16.28 -5.13
C ILE A 100 8.77 -16.73 -3.95
N ALA A 101 8.18 -16.93 -2.77
CA ALA A 101 8.90 -17.41 -1.59
C ALA A 101 9.47 -18.82 -1.80
N GLU A 102 8.73 -19.71 -2.43
CA GLU A 102 9.16 -21.09 -2.74
C GLU A 102 10.33 -21.09 -3.74
N ILE A 103 10.24 -20.30 -4.81
CA ILE A 103 11.34 -20.13 -5.78
C ILE A 103 12.58 -19.60 -5.07
N ARG A 104 12.43 -18.57 -4.23
CA ARG A 104 13.53 -18.02 -3.42
C ARG A 104 14.15 -19.07 -2.51
N ASN A 105 13.35 -19.88 -1.84
CA ASN A 105 13.84 -20.90 -0.91
C ASN A 105 14.56 -22.05 -1.64
N ASN A 106 14.13 -22.38 -2.85
CA ASN A 106 14.70 -23.48 -3.63
C ASN A 106 15.94 -23.09 -4.44
N ALA A 107 16.07 -21.82 -4.82
CA ALA A 107 17.13 -21.36 -5.71
C ALA A 107 17.72 -19.98 -5.31
N GLY A 108 17.45 -19.49 -4.09
CA GLY A 108 17.91 -18.19 -3.60
C GLY A 108 19.37 -18.20 -3.16
N PHE A 109 20.09 -17.13 -3.47
CA PHE A 109 21.53 -16.96 -3.25
C PHE A 109 21.96 -16.99 -1.76
N ALA A 110 21.09 -16.53 -0.85
CA ALA A 110 21.50 -16.25 0.54
C ALA A 110 20.98 -17.23 1.59
N SER A 111 20.15 -18.22 1.21
CA SER A 111 19.45 -19.03 2.22
C SER A 111 20.30 -20.12 2.86
N HIS A 112 21.30 -20.64 2.14
CA HIS A 112 22.24 -21.67 2.61
C HIS A 112 23.48 -21.57 1.74
N GLY A 113 24.69 -21.80 2.26
CA GLY A 113 25.89 -21.85 1.45
C GLY A 113 25.74 -22.83 0.29
N LEU A 114 25.28 -22.33 -0.85
CA LEU A 114 25.00 -23.14 -2.02
C LEU A 114 26.29 -23.58 -2.69
N ASP A 115 26.35 -24.83 -3.10
CA ASP A 115 27.40 -25.35 -3.94
C ASP A 115 27.47 -24.58 -5.27
N VAL A 116 28.69 -24.42 -5.80
CA VAL A 116 28.98 -23.76 -7.09
C VAL A 116 28.19 -24.38 -8.25
N LEU A 117 27.77 -25.64 -8.13
CA LEU A 117 26.98 -26.36 -9.12
C LEU A 117 25.45 -26.22 -8.94
N HIS A 118 24.99 -25.43 -7.95
CA HIS A 118 23.57 -25.24 -7.72
C HIS A 118 22.89 -24.55 -8.93
N PRO A 119 21.73 -25.06 -9.40
CA PRO A 119 21.05 -24.46 -10.55
C PRO A 119 20.68 -22.99 -10.26
N GLN A 120 21.10 -22.10 -11.14
CA GLN A 120 20.73 -20.70 -11.04
C GLN A 120 19.29 -20.49 -11.54
N ILE A 121 18.64 -19.46 -11.01
CA ILE A 121 17.31 -19.06 -11.48
C ILE A 121 17.42 -18.60 -12.95
N ASP A 122 16.50 -19.09 -13.78
CA ASP A 122 16.41 -18.67 -15.17
C ASP A 122 16.07 -17.17 -15.29
N LYS A 123 16.68 -16.50 -16.26
CA LYS A 123 16.48 -15.05 -16.50
C LYS A 123 15.03 -14.70 -16.82
N SER A 124 14.31 -15.56 -17.54
CA SER A 124 12.90 -15.33 -17.86
C SER A 124 12.03 -15.40 -16.61
N LEU A 125 12.38 -16.32 -15.69
CA LEU A 125 11.70 -16.41 -14.40
C LEU A 125 12.00 -15.20 -13.51
N SER A 126 13.25 -14.74 -13.49
CA SER A 126 13.64 -13.51 -12.79
C SER A 126 12.89 -12.28 -13.34
N LEU A 127 12.78 -12.16 -14.67
CA LEU A 127 12.01 -11.10 -15.31
C LEU A 127 10.53 -11.15 -14.92
N LEU A 128 9.93 -12.34 -14.90
CA LEU A 128 8.55 -12.52 -14.47
C LEU A 128 8.37 -12.09 -13.01
N ILE A 129 9.25 -12.52 -12.11
CA ILE A 129 9.20 -12.15 -10.69
C ILE A 129 9.37 -10.64 -10.50
N TYR A 130 10.31 -10.02 -11.21
CA TYR A 130 10.50 -8.57 -11.22
C TYR A 130 9.21 -7.82 -11.58
N LYS A 131 8.56 -8.20 -12.68
CA LYS A 131 7.30 -7.58 -13.12
C LYS A 131 6.16 -7.84 -12.14
N THR A 132 6.05 -9.05 -11.64
CA THR A 132 5.04 -9.44 -10.64
C THR A 132 5.23 -8.68 -9.35
N THR A 133 6.46 -8.46 -8.91
CA THR A 133 6.79 -7.67 -7.71
C THR A 133 6.37 -6.21 -7.88
N ASP A 134 6.60 -5.61 -9.05
CA ASP A 134 6.15 -4.23 -9.32
C ASP A 134 4.62 -4.12 -9.26
N VAL A 135 3.90 -5.07 -9.85
CA VAL A 135 2.44 -5.12 -9.79
C VAL A 135 1.95 -5.33 -8.35
N LEU A 136 2.55 -6.25 -7.63
CA LEU A 136 2.16 -6.56 -6.25
C LEU A 136 2.39 -5.38 -5.31
N CYS A 137 3.60 -4.83 -5.29
CA CYS A 137 3.96 -3.69 -4.45
C CYS A 137 3.19 -2.43 -4.85
N GLY A 138 3.05 -2.17 -6.15
CA GLY A 138 2.28 -1.04 -6.67
C GLY A 138 0.81 -1.12 -6.27
N PHE A 139 0.20 -2.31 -6.35
CA PHE A 139 -1.18 -2.54 -5.92
C PHE A 139 -1.37 -2.32 -4.40
N ILE A 140 -0.48 -2.87 -3.57
CA ILE A 140 -0.52 -2.67 -2.11
C ILE A 140 -0.38 -1.18 -1.77
N LEU A 141 0.59 -0.49 -2.39
CA LEU A 141 0.80 0.93 -2.15
C LEU A 141 -0.35 1.79 -2.67
N HIS A 142 -0.96 1.41 -3.81
CA HIS A 142 -2.16 2.07 -4.31
C HIS A 142 -3.28 2.07 -3.27
N PHE A 143 -3.61 0.92 -2.71
CA PHE A 143 -4.64 0.83 -1.66
C PHE A 143 -4.23 1.57 -0.39
N TYR A 144 -2.98 1.45 0.02
CA TYR A 144 -2.48 2.16 1.19
C TYR A 144 -2.64 3.67 1.05
N PHE A 145 -2.17 4.27 -0.04
CA PHE A 145 -2.24 5.72 -0.23
C PHE A 145 -3.65 6.22 -0.56
N SER A 146 -4.47 5.42 -1.24
CA SER A 146 -5.84 5.83 -1.58
C SER A 146 -6.81 5.76 -0.41
N TYR A 147 -6.66 4.78 0.49
CA TYR A 147 -7.69 4.50 1.49
C TYR A 147 -7.18 4.49 2.93
N ALA A 148 -5.95 4.05 3.16
CA ALA A 148 -5.45 3.82 4.51
C ALA A 148 -4.48 4.91 5.00
N HIS A 149 -3.70 5.52 4.14
CA HIS A 149 -2.71 6.51 4.52
C HIS A 149 -3.36 7.71 5.22
N HIS A 150 -4.44 8.23 4.65
CA HIS A 150 -5.21 9.32 5.24
C HIS A 150 -6.04 8.89 6.45
N ALA A 151 -6.37 7.58 6.56
CA ALA A 151 -7.19 7.08 7.64
C ALA A 151 -6.54 7.20 9.03
N ASN A 152 -5.22 7.22 9.16
CA ASN A 152 -4.52 7.31 10.44
C ASN A 152 -3.82 8.65 10.70
N GLN A 153 -3.72 9.53 9.72
CA GLN A 153 -3.30 10.91 10.00
C GLN A 153 -4.45 11.64 10.69
N ARG A 154 -4.15 12.23 11.84
CA ARG A 154 -5.07 13.17 12.46
C ARG A 154 -5.11 14.40 11.57
N LEU A 155 -6.24 14.61 10.90
CA LEU A 155 -6.47 15.81 10.11
C LEU A 155 -6.38 17.02 11.03
N ILE A 156 -5.63 18.02 10.61
CA ILE A 156 -5.62 19.34 11.27
C ILE A 156 -6.66 20.17 10.54
N TYR A 157 -7.63 20.70 11.27
CA TYR A 157 -8.77 21.43 10.68
C TYR A 157 -8.31 22.56 9.75
N GLN A 158 -7.27 23.29 10.16
CA GLN A 158 -6.71 24.41 9.40
C GLN A 158 -6.07 23.99 8.06
N ASP A 159 -5.60 22.74 7.98
CA ASP A 159 -4.97 22.21 6.75
C ASP A 159 -6.01 21.69 5.74
N CYS A 160 -7.28 21.63 6.13
CA CYS A 160 -8.40 21.10 5.33
C CYS A 160 -9.30 22.22 4.77
N GLU A 161 -8.79 23.42 4.54
CA GLU A 161 -9.58 24.61 4.16
C GLU A 161 -10.50 24.37 2.93
N CYS A 162 -9.97 23.75 1.88
CA CYS A 162 -10.77 23.46 0.67
C CYS A 162 -11.95 22.53 0.96
N PHE A 163 -11.74 21.50 1.77
CA PHE A 163 -12.81 20.60 2.19
C PHE A 163 -13.80 21.33 3.11
N ASN A 164 -13.30 22.10 4.08
CA ASN A 164 -14.17 22.80 5.04
C ASN A 164 -15.12 23.74 4.32
N ASN A 165 -14.62 24.52 3.36
CA ASN A 165 -15.44 25.43 2.58
C ASN A 165 -16.49 24.69 1.74
N TRP A 166 -16.07 23.63 1.02
CA TRP A 166 -16.98 22.78 0.26
C TRP A 166 -18.06 22.15 1.16
N PHE A 167 -17.67 21.62 2.32
CA PHE A 167 -18.60 20.99 3.25
C PHE A 167 -19.60 21.99 3.83
N ASP A 168 -19.15 23.20 4.17
CA ASP A 168 -20.01 24.26 4.73
C ASP A 168 -21.00 24.79 3.68
N GLU A 169 -20.62 24.84 2.39
CA GLU A 169 -21.51 25.18 1.29
C GLU A 169 -22.60 24.13 1.07
N GLU A 170 -22.25 22.86 1.12
CA GLU A 170 -23.19 21.73 0.96
C GLU A 170 -24.07 21.51 2.20
N ASN A 171 -23.63 21.93 3.39
CA ASN A 171 -24.31 21.71 4.67
C ASN A 171 -24.48 23.03 5.45
N PRO A 172 -25.29 23.98 4.96
CA PRO A 172 -25.47 25.25 5.65
C PRO A 172 -26.08 25.04 7.04
N LEU A 173 -25.40 25.50 8.08
CA LEU A 173 -25.85 25.39 9.47
C LEU A 173 -26.20 26.75 10.02
N GLU A 174 -27.48 26.94 10.43
CA GLU A 174 -27.95 28.16 11.05
C GLU A 174 -28.58 27.85 12.41
N VAL A 175 -28.15 28.57 13.43
CA VAL A 175 -28.73 28.47 14.78
C VAL A 175 -29.04 29.85 15.31
N GLY A 176 -30.31 30.12 15.57
CA GLY A 176 -30.77 31.40 16.14
C GLY A 176 -30.51 32.63 15.24
N GLY A 177 -30.48 32.45 13.90
CA GLY A 177 -30.18 33.50 12.93
C GLY A 177 -28.66 33.76 12.73
N VAL A 178 -27.81 32.88 13.25
CA VAL A 178 -26.37 32.95 13.08
C VAL A 178 -25.90 31.78 12.23
N HIS A 179 -25.16 32.04 11.13
CA HIS A 179 -24.51 31.01 10.33
C HIS A 179 -23.29 30.48 11.09
N LEU A 180 -23.21 29.16 11.23
CA LEU A 180 -22.10 28.45 11.87
C LEU A 180 -21.40 27.57 10.84
N SER A 181 -20.10 27.33 11.04
CA SER A 181 -19.37 26.38 10.23
C SER A 181 -19.79 24.95 10.62
N ALA A 182 -20.45 24.25 9.69
CA ALA A 182 -20.87 22.85 9.86
C ALA A 182 -19.65 21.92 9.93
N SER A 183 -18.60 22.21 9.16
CA SER A 183 -17.34 21.49 9.17
C SER A 183 -16.62 21.59 10.50
N GLU A 184 -16.58 22.80 11.12
CA GLU A 184 -15.98 22.99 12.43
C GLU A 184 -16.79 22.30 13.54
N ALA A 185 -18.11 22.40 13.46
CA ALA A 185 -19.00 21.69 14.38
C ALA A 185 -18.77 20.16 14.29
N LEU A 186 -18.71 19.62 13.07
CA LEU A 186 -18.48 18.20 12.85
C LEU A 186 -17.10 17.77 13.35
N TYR A 187 -16.03 18.54 13.06
CA TYR A 187 -14.67 18.28 13.52
C TYR A 187 -14.58 18.18 15.04
N ASN A 188 -15.27 19.06 15.76
CA ASN A 188 -15.24 19.12 17.22
C ASN A 188 -16.17 18.11 17.91
N LEU A 189 -17.30 17.78 17.32
CA LEU A 189 -18.33 16.91 17.92
C LEU A 189 -18.15 15.45 17.53
N ASP A 190 -17.81 15.18 16.26
CA ASP A 190 -17.60 13.82 15.74
C ASP A 190 -16.45 13.83 14.70
N TYR A 191 -15.25 13.75 15.20
CA TYR A 191 -14.04 13.71 14.37
C TYR A 191 -14.04 12.52 13.39
N GLN A 192 -14.66 11.39 13.73
CA GLN A 192 -14.70 10.23 12.82
C GLN A 192 -15.64 10.51 11.63
N ALA A 193 -16.78 11.13 11.88
CA ALA A 193 -17.68 11.56 10.81
C ALA A 193 -17.03 12.65 9.94
N TYR A 194 -16.34 13.63 10.53
CA TYR A 194 -15.58 14.64 9.78
C TYR A 194 -14.59 14.00 8.83
N LYS A 195 -13.82 13.03 9.33
CA LYS A 195 -12.80 12.31 8.57
C LYS A 195 -13.39 11.46 7.45
N ALA A 196 -14.51 10.79 7.68
CA ALA A 196 -15.22 10.02 6.64
C ALA A 196 -15.64 10.94 5.48
N ASN A 197 -16.26 12.08 5.78
CA ASN A 197 -16.65 13.08 4.78
C ASN A 197 -15.44 13.68 4.03
N TYR A 198 -14.31 13.85 4.70
CA TYR A 198 -13.06 14.29 4.05
C TYR A 198 -12.56 13.27 3.03
N ILE A 199 -12.63 11.98 3.34
CA ILE A 199 -12.25 10.90 2.42
C ILE A 199 -13.17 10.88 1.19
N ASP A 200 -14.49 10.98 1.41
CA ASP A 200 -15.48 11.03 0.32
C ASP A 200 -15.25 12.25 -0.59
N TYR A 201 -14.88 13.40 -0.01
CA TYR A 201 -14.52 14.60 -0.77
C TYR A 201 -13.27 14.37 -1.64
N LEU A 202 -12.24 13.69 -1.13
CA LEU A 202 -11.05 13.36 -1.93
C LEU A 202 -11.39 12.42 -3.10
N GLU A 203 -12.28 11.46 -2.89
CA GLU A 203 -12.77 10.57 -3.96
C GLU A 203 -13.52 11.37 -5.03
N PHE A 204 -14.40 12.27 -4.63
CA PHE A 204 -15.13 13.18 -5.54
C PHE A 204 -14.16 14.02 -6.40
N LEU A 205 -13.09 14.57 -5.81
CA LEU A 205 -12.08 15.33 -6.58
C LEU A 205 -11.32 14.47 -7.59
N LEU A 206 -11.06 13.19 -7.28
CA LEU A 206 -10.42 12.27 -8.21
C LEU A 206 -11.32 11.98 -9.42
N GLU A 207 -12.62 11.74 -9.19
CA GLU A 207 -13.59 11.49 -10.25
C GLU A 207 -13.77 12.72 -11.17
N MET A 208 -13.72 13.93 -10.63
CA MET A 208 -13.80 15.17 -11.40
C MET A 208 -12.57 15.42 -12.28
N ASN A 209 -11.39 14.97 -11.88
CA ASN A 209 -10.14 15.15 -12.64
C ASN A 209 -9.93 14.10 -13.75
N GLU A 210 -10.76 13.06 -13.82
CA GLU A 210 -10.73 12.02 -14.87
C GLU A 210 -11.71 12.31 -16.02
N GLN A 211 -12.49 13.40 -15.96
CA GLN A 211 -13.38 13.88 -17.02
C GLN A 211 -12.75 15.01 -17.85
#